data_f5b3688ce54ce04e6513aec148da63f2
#
_entry.id   f5b3688ce54ce04e6513aec148da63f2
#
_cell.length_a   1.000
_cell.length_b   1.000
_cell.length_c   1.000
_cell.angle_alpha   90.00
_cell.angle_beta   90.00
_cell.angle_gamma   90.00
#
_symmetry.space_group_name_H-M   'P 1'
#
loop_
_entity.id
_entity.type
_entity.pdbx_description
1 polymer ?
#
loop_
_entity_poly.entity_id
_entity_poly.type
_entity_poly.pdbx_seq_one_letter_code
_entity_poly.pdbx_strand_id
1 'polypeptide(L)'
;MKALIERLSAGNDLNAGDIGVAVALLLSDTTEDSVKLDFLTALHRKGESVEEIVCFVQELINRAVDPLIDPKNLTGPMIDVCGTGGDGIDLFNVSTTIMFVLAAGGAVVVKHGNRSVTSRCGSADVLEALGAPFDLPPAHLRECVERLGLCFIFARHYHPAYRVIAEMRRRLARENIRTVFSLLGPLLNPTRPARQLIGVFSPRLTSVFADVLRRLGRERAWVVHGLTETGDGMDDISTGGATILAELLQGKVVSGVIDSRWLNIPQSALDDLRGGDAAENAAYLERILSGEIKGAKRDLTLVNAAGGFVVAGLARDMNDGIGLAREQIDSGRALEKLRGFQQFRATRPA
;
A
#
# COMPACT_ATOMS: atom_id res chain seq x y z
N MET A 1 6.44 -5.10 -29.75
CA MET A 1 6.88 -3.97 -28.94
C MET A 1 7.10 -2.69 -29.79
N LYS A 2 7.82 -2.72 -30.93
CA LYS A 2 8.12 -1.49 -31.75
C LYS A 2 6.86 -0.67 -32.08
N ALA A 3 5.83 -1.26 -32.63
CA ALA A 3 4.57 -0.56 -32.97
C ALA A 3 3.89 0.10 -31.73
N LEU A 4 4.01 -0.50 -30.54
CA LEU A 4 3.50 0.09 -29.30
C LEU A 4 4.34 1.30 -28.88
N ILE A 5 5.67 1.25 -29.05
CA ILE A 5 6.57 2.38 -28.78
C ILE A 5 6.28 3.55 -29.73
N GLU A 6 6.07 3.29 -31.01
CA GLU A 6 5.70 4.31 -32.02
C GLU A 6 4.38 4.99 -31.65
N ARG A 7 3.38 4.20 -31.21
CA ARG A 7 2.08 4.72 -30.77
C ARG A 7 2.20 5.61 -29.54
N LEU A 8 2.96 5.18 -28.52
CA LEU A 8 3.24 5.98 -27.32
C LEU A 8 4.00 7.26 -27.66
N SER A 9 5.02 7.19 -28.57
CA SER A 9 5.81 8.33 -29.01
C SER A 9 4.98 9.37 -29.77
N ALA A 10 3.90 8.94 -30.42
CA ALA A 10 2.91 9.82 -31.04
C ALA A 10 1.89 10.41 -30.06
N GLY A 11 2.03 10.14 -28.74
CA GLY A 11 1.15 10.64 -27.69
C GLY A 11 -0.19 9.89 -27.56
N ASN A 12 -0.33 8.71 -28.21
CA ASN A 12 -1.59 7.94 -28.17
C ASN A 12 -1.58 6.91 -27.04
N ASP A 13 -2.72 6.77 -26.37
CA ASP A 13 -2.96 5.76 -25.35
C ASP A 13 -3.02 4.34 -25.96
N LEU A 14 -2.62 3.37 -25.13
CA LEU A 14 -2.73 1.96 -25.45
C LEU A 14 -4.09 1.42 -24.97
N ASN A 15 -4.74 0.62 -25.81
CA ASN A 15 -5.96 -0.10 -25.42
C ASN A 15 -5.65 -1.39 -24.64
N ALA A 16 -6.69 -2.08 -24.15
CA ALA A 16 -6.53 -3.30 -23.36
C ALA A 16 -5.76 -4.42 -24.11
N GLY A 17 -6.00 -4.58 -25.42
CA GLY A 17 -5.28 -5.55 -26.24
C GLY A 17 -3.80 -5.20 -26.38
N ASP A 18 -3.49 -3.93 -26.61
CA ASP A 18 -2.11 -3.41 -26.65
C ASP A 18 -1.38 -3.67 -25.33
N ILE A 19 -2.03 -3.40 -24.19
CA ILE A 19 -1.49 -3.64 -22.85
C ILE A 19 -1.25 -5.14 -22.60
N GLY A 20 -2.18 -6.00 -23.00
CA GLY A 20 -2.00 -7.45 -22.91
C GLY A 20 -0.76 -7.94 -23.65
N VAL A 21 -0.54 -7.43 -24.88
CA VAL A 21 0.66 -7.71 -25.69
C VAL A 21 1.90 -7.13 -25.01
N ALA A 22 1.83 -5.88 -24.51
CA ALA A 22 2.95 -5.23 -23.85
C ALA A 22 3.39 -6.01 -22.60
N VAL A 23 2.45 -6.41 -21.73
CA VAL A 23 2.75 -7.21 -20.52
C VAL A 23 3.35 -8.56 -20.91
N ALA A 24 2.83 -9.26 -21.90
CA ALA A 24 3.40 -10.53 -22.36
C ALA A 24 4.86 -10.36 -22.83
N LEU A 25 5.15 -9.32 -23.60
CA LEU A 25 6.49 -9.03 -24.10
C LEU A 25 7.45 -8.55 -22.99
N LEU A 26 6.97 -7.75 -22.03
CA LEU A 26 7.76 -7.32 -20.87
C LEU A 26 8.21 -8.51 -20.01
N LEU A 27 7.36 -9.54 -19.90
CA LEU A 27 7.61 -10.73 -19.11
C LEU A 27 8.35 -11.84 -19.88
N SER A 28 8.50 -11.70 -21.18
CA SER A 28 9.16 -12.71 -22.03
C SER A 28 10.68 -12.61 -21.94
N ASP A 29 11.34 -13.73 -21.75
CA ASP A 29 12.80 -13.85 -21.78
C ASP A 29 13.38 -13.66 -23.19
N THR A 30 12.54 -13.77 -24.25
CA THR A 30 12.96 -13.62 -25.64
C THR A 30 12.93 -12.16 -26.13
N THR A 31 12.33 -11.24 -25.36
CA THR A 31 12.33 -9.80 -25.67
C THR A 31 13.60 -9.18 -25.11
N GLU A 32 14.37 -8.50 -25.95
CA GLU A 32 15.60 -7.81 -25.54
C GLU A 32 15.29 -6.72 -24.49
N ASP A 33 16.15 -6.61 -23.48
CA ASP A 33 16.01 -5.65 -22.39
C ASP A 33 16.01 -4.20 -22.87
N SER A 34 16.79 -3.87 -23.93
CA SER A 34 16.77 -2.57 -24.58
C SER A 34 15.38 -2.18 -25.06
N VAL A 35 14.67 -3.10 -25.72
CA VAL A 35 13.32 -2.87 -26.25
C VAL A 35 12.29 -2.71 -25.13
N LYS A 36 12.45 -3.46 -24.02
CA LYS A 36 11.61 -3.29 -22.81
C LYS A 36 11.83 -1.95 -22.15
N LEU A 37 13.09 -1.51 -22.05
CA LEU A 37 13.45 -0.19 -21.49
C LEU A 37 12.89 0.95 -22.34
N ASP A 38 13.01 0.85 -23.68
CA ASP A 38 12.45 1.85 -24.61
C ASP A 38 10.94 1.98 -24.48
N PHE A 39 10.22 0.83 -24.33
CA PHE A 39 8.78 0.83 -24.11
C PHE A 39 8.41 1.54 -22.79
N LEU A 40 9.06 1.17 -21.68
CA LEU A 40 8.77 1.78 -20.38
C LEU A 40 9.10 3.27 -20.35
N THR A 41 10.18 3.67 -21.05
CA THR A 41 10.55 5.09 -21.20
C THR A 41 9.54 5.86 -22.05
N ALA A 42 9.06 5.27 -23.14
CA ALA A 42 8.05 5.90 -24.00
C ALA A 42 6.71 6.07 -23.26
N LEU A 43 6.29 5.06 -22.50
CA LEU A 43 5.08 5.12 -21.66
C LEU A 43 5.20 6.21 -20.59
N HIS A 44 6.34 6.27 -19.88
CA HIS A 44 6.61 7.30 -18.88
C HIS A 44 6.59 8.72 -19.49
N ARG A 45 7.21 8.91 -20.66
CA ARG A 45 7.24 10.22 -21.33
C ARG A 45 5.87 10.70 -21.78
N LYS A 46 5.03 9.78 -22.24
CA LYS A 46 3.63 10.08 -22.56
C LYS A 46 2.82 10.39 -21.30
N GLY A 47 3.10 9.72 -20.22
CA GLY A 47 2.28 9.65 -19.01
C GLY A 47 1.19 8.58 -19.12
N GLU A 48 1.00 7.82 -18.07
CA GLU A 48 -0.01 6.75 -18.00
C GLU A 48 -1.41 7.32 -17.84
N SER A 49 -2.35 6.91 -18.70
CA SER A 49 -3.76 7.21 -18.52
C SER A 49 -4.40 6.28 -17.48
N VAL A 50 -5.54 6.70 -16.92
CA VAL A 50 -6.31 5.86 -15.97
C VAL A 50 -6.66 4.51 -16.58
N GLU A 51 -7.07 4.50 -17.85
CA GLU A 51 -7.42 3.28 -18.56
C GLU A 51 -6.21 2.33 -18.72
N GLU A 52 -5.06 2.86 -19.08
CA GLU A 52 -3.83 2.07 -19.18
C GLU A 52 -3.44 1.46 -17.83
N ILE A 53 -3.52 2.25 -16.73
CA ILE A 53 -3.23 1.74 -15.38
C ILE A 53 -4.21 0.59 -15.02
N VAL A 54 -5.50 0.75 -15.27
CA VAL A 54 -6.52 -0.29 -15.04
C VAL A 54 -6.18 -1.55 -15.82
N CYS A 55 -5.85 -1.45 -17.11
CA CYS A 55 -5.50 -2.59 -17.94
C CYS A 55 -4.22 -3.29 -17.45
N PHE A 56 -3.17 -2.53 -17.08
CA PHE A 56 -1.97 -3.11 -16.48
C PHE A 56 -2.28 -3.87 -15.17
N VAL A 57 -3.10 -3.30 -14.30
CA VAL A 57 -3.50 -3.95 -13.04
C VAL A 57 -4.23 -5.26 -13.33
N GLN A 58 -5.21 -5.25 -14.23
CA GLN A 58 -5.98 -6.45 -14.58
C GLN A 58 -5.09 -7.55 -15.16
N GLU A 59 -4.22 -7.21 -16.11
CA GLU A 59 -3.29 -8.14 -16.74
C GLU A 59 -2.30 -8.77 -15.74
N LEU A 60 -1.80 -7.99 -14.77
CA LEU A 60 -0.85 -8.48 -13.79
C LEU A 60 -1.52 -9.28 -12.66
N ILE A 61 -2.70 -8.87 -12.20
CA ILE A 61 -3.47 -9.62 -11.19
C ILE A 61 -3.93 -10.97 -11.75
N ASN A 62 -4.28 -11.05 -13.04
CA ASN A 62 -4.67 -12.32 -13.66
C ASN A 62 -3.50 -13.32 -13.76
N ARG A 63 -2.26 -12.84 -13.59
CA ARG A 63 -1.03 -13.67 -13.54
C ARG A 63 -0.48 -13.85 -12.13
N ALA A 64 -1.15 -13.28 -11.13
CA ALA A 64 -0.74 -13.42 -9.74
C ALA A 64 -1.07 -14.81 -9.20
N VAL A 65 -0.35 -15.21 -8.16
CA VAL A 65 -0.69 -16.40 -7.38
C VAL A 65 -1.97 -16.12 -6.58
N ASP A 66 -2.95 -17.02 -6.66
CA ASP A 66 -4.18 -16.91 -5.88
C ASP A 66 -3.87 -17.09 -4.38
N PRO A 67 -4.18 -16.11 -3.52
CA PRO A 67 -3.97 -16.21 -2.08
C PRO A 67 -4.95 -17.14 -1.36
N LEU A 68 -5.93 -17.71 -2.08
CA LEU A 68 -6.96 -18.63 -1.57
C LEU A 68 -7.84 -18.04 -0.44
N ILE A 69 -7.98 -16.73 -0.38
CA ILE A 69 -8.80 -16.03 0.61
C ILE A 69 -10.19 -15.77 0.02
N ASP A 70 -11.21 -16.36 0.63
CA ASP A 70 -12.61 -16.07 0.30
C ASP A 70 -13.17 -15.02 1.27
N PRO A 71 -13.52 -13.81 0.81
CA PRO A 71 -14.10 -12.77 1.65
C PRO A 71 -15.34 -13.20 2.44
N LYS A 72 -16.10 -14.18 1.95
CA LYS A 72 -17.31 -14.70 2.63
C LYS A 72 -17.02 -15.45 3.92
N ASN A 73 -15.80 -15.93 4.09
CA ASN A 73 -15.37 -16.67 5.28
C ASN A 73 -14.71 -15.78 6.33
N LEU A 74 -14.66 -14.46 6.10
CA LEU A 74 -14.02 -13.50 6.98
C LEU A 74 -15.04 -12.87 7.95
N THR A 75 -14.59 -12.62 9.19
CA THR A 75 -15.45 -12.12 10.28
C THR A 75 -15.61 -10.61 10.31
N GLY A 76 -14.89 -9.87 9.47
CA GLY A 76 -14.91 -8.41 9.42
C GLY A 76 -14.68 -7.85 8.02
N PRO A 77 -14.78 -6.53 7.86
CA PRO A 77 -14.53 -5.88 6.58
C PRO A 77 -13.07 -6.03 6.15
N MET A 78 -12.86 -6.59 4.95
CA MET A 78 -11.52 -6.76 4.38
C MET A 78 -10.97 -5.43 3.88
N ILE A 79 -9.76 -5.09 4.31
CA ILE A 79 -9.06 -3.85 3.93
C ILE A 79 -7.58 -4.12 3.62
N ASP A 80 -7.05 -3.39 2.64
CA ASP A 80 -5.60 -3.23 2.44
C ASP A 80 -5.17 -1.81 2.82
N VAL A 81 -4.00 -1.69 3.42
CA VAL A 81 -3.38 -0.42 3.81
C VAL A 81 -1.94 -0.38 3.32
N CYS A 82 -1.64 0.53 2.40
CA CYS A 82 -0.31 0.60 1.77
C CYS A 82 -0.05 1.99 1.20
N GLY A 83 1.21 2.25 0.86
CA GLY A 83 1.63 3.44 0.14
C GLY A 83 2.37 3.09 -1.14
N THR A 84 2.51 4.06 -2.03
CA THR A 84 3.34 3.91 -3.24
C THR A 84 4.82 3.85 -2.90
N GLY A 85 5.21 4.40 -1.76
CA GLY A 85 6.60 4.72 -1.47
C GLY A 85 7.15 5.80 -2.41
N GLY A 86 8.45 6.08 -2.29
CA GLY A 86 9.13 6.98 -3.23
C GLY A 86 8.90 8.47 -2.99
N ASP A 87 8.37 8.84 -1.85
CA ASP A 87 8.24 10.22 -1.35
C ASP A 87 9.58 10.83 -0.91
N GLY A 88 10.55 9.97 -0.57
CA GLY A 88 11.90 10.39 -0.16
C GLY A 88 12.00 10.85 1.29
N ILE A 89 10.97 10.60 2.10
CA ILE A 89 10.87 11.13 3.48
C ILE A 89 11.39 10.16 4.55
N ASP A 90 11.49 8.86 4.26
CA ASP A 90 11.98 7.84 5.20
C ASP A 90 11.25 7.83 6.56
N LEU A 91 9.93 7.80 6.56
CA LEU A 91 9.13 7.60 7.76
C LEU A 91 9.32 6.19 8.34
N PHE A 92 8.98 6.01 9.62
CA PHE A 92 8.79 4.65 10.15
C PHE A 92 7.62 3.96 9.41
N ASN A 93 7.54 2.63 9.48
CA ASN A 93 6.57 1.84 8.68
C ASN A 93 5.12 2.02 9.18
N VAL A 94 4.51 3.20 8.92
CA VAL A 94 3.17 3.60 9.39
C VAL A 94 2.14 2.57 8.98
N SER A 95 2.01 2.25 7.68
CA SER A 95 1.02 1.31 7.18
C SER A 95 1.19 -0.10 7.74
N THR A 96 2.42 -0.52 8.10
CA THR A 96 2.66 -1.81 8.76
C THR A 96 2.30 -1.74 10.24
N THR A 97 2.48 -0.60 10.89
CA THR A 97 2.06 -0.41 12.28
C THR A 97 0.54 -0.44 12.42
N ILE A 98 -0.17 0.29 11.56
CA ILE A 98 -1.64 0.36 11.64
C ILE A 98 -2.33 -0.94 11.28
N MET A 99 -1.69 -1.88 10.55
CA MET A 99 -2.32 -3.17 10.26
C MET A 99 -2.73 -3.92 11.53
N PHE A 100 -1.93 -3.84 12.59
CA PHE A 100 -2.22 -4.48 13.88
C PHE A 100 -3.32 -3.74 14.65
N VAL A 101 -3.34 -2.41 14.58
CA VAL A 101 -4.37 -1.57 15.20
C VAL A 101 -5.74 -1.84 14.55
N LEU A 102 -5.78 -1.88 13.22
CA LEU A 102 -7.00 -2.15 12.44
C LEU A 102 -7.53 -3.56 12.71
N ALA A 103 -6.63 -4.55 12.73
CA ALA A 103 -7.02 -5.93 13.02
C ALA A 103 -7.53 -6.10 14.47
N ALA A 104 -6.97 -5.36 15.44
CA ALA A 104 -7.46 -5.33 16.81
C ALA A 104 -8.86 -4.71 16.92
N GLY A 105 -9.16 -3.71 16.09
CA GLY A 105 -10.46 -3.05 16.04
C GLY A 105 -11.50 -3.75 15.17
N GLY A 106 -11.24 -4.98 14.68
CA GLY A 106 -12.21 -5.81 13.98
C GLY A 106 -12.18 -5.75 12.45
N ALA A 107 -11.24 -5.02 11.84
CA ALA A 107 -11.00 -5.14 10.41
C ALA A 107 -10.26 -6.45 10.08
N VAL A 108 -10.47 -6.98 8.88
CA VAL A 108 -9.62 -8.05 8.35
C VAL A 108 -8.60 -7.43 7.40
N VAL A 109 -7.34 -7.39 7.85
CA VAL A 109 -6.28 -6.69 7.13
C VAL A 109 -5.51 -7.65 6.23
N VAL A 110 -5.58 -7.44 4.92
CA VAL A 110 -4.85 -8.21 3.90
C VAL A 110 -3.77 -7.31 3.28
N LYS A 111 -2.73 -7.03 4.07
CA LYS A 111 -1.73 -6.04 3.68
C LYS A 111 -0.83 -6.54 2.57
N HIS A 112 -0.87 -5.87 1.40
CA HIS A 112 0.10 -6.09 0.33
C HIS A 112 1.36 -5.25 0.56
N GLY A 113 2.53 -5.86 0.42
CA GLY A 113 3.78 -5.15 0.65
C GLY A 113 5.01 -5.85 0.08
N ASN A 114 6.15 -5.16 0.17
CA ASN A 114 7.42 -5.64 -0.37
C ASN A 114 8.58 -5.22 0.53
N ARG A 115 9.79 -5.70 0.18
CA ARG A 115 11.04 -5.10 0.66
C ARG A 115 11.23 -3.72 0.05
N SER A 116 12.01 -2.89 0.73
CA SER A 116 12.37 -1.58 0.20
C SER A 116 13.12 -1.68 -1.13
N VAL A 117 12.88 -0.68 -2.00
CA VAL A 117 13.65 -0.46 -3.23
C VAL A 117 14.37 0.88 -3.16
N THR A 118 13.77 1.87 -2.52
CA THR A 118 14.26 3.28 -2.47
C THR A 118 14.42 3.81 -1.06
N SER A 119 13.62 3.34 -0.10
CA SER A 119 13.67 3.74 1.31
C SER A 119 14.62 2.85 2.12
N ARG A 120 14.90 3.23 3.37
CA ARG A 120 15.79 2.50 4.29
C ARG A 120 15.20 1.16 4.76
N CYS A 121 13.87 1.05 4.85
CA CYS A 121 13.17 -0.12 5.36
C CYS A 121 11.79 -0.29 4.70
N GLY A 122 11.55 -1.43 4.07
CA GLY A 122 10.23 -1.82 3.55
C GLY A 122 9.40 -2.59 4.56
N SER A 123 8.12 -2.81 4.23
CA SER A 123 7.19 -3.53 5.11
C SER A 123 7.61 -4.99 5.39
N ALA A 124 8.19 -5.69 4.41
CA ALA A 124 8.70 -7.04 4.63
C ALA A 124 9.98 -7.04 5.51
N ASP A 125 10.81 -6.00 5.40
CA ASP A 125 12.05 -5.90 6.17
C ASP A 125 11.75 -5.70 7.66
N VAL A 126 10.78 -4.86 8.00
CA VAL A 126 10.38 -4.66 9.41
C VAL A 126 9.68 -5.90 9.99
N LEU A 127 8.86 -6.62 9.21
CA LEU A 127 8.23 -7.86 9.67
C LEU A 127 9.27 -8.97 9.91
N GLU A 128 10.29 -9.07 9.06
CA GLU A 128 11.42 -9.98 9.25
C GLU A 128 12.18 -9.67 10.54
N ALA A 129 12.50 -8.38 10.78
CA ALA A 129 13.16 -7.94 12.01
C ALA A 129 12.32 -8.21 13.28
N LEU A 130 10.99 -8.17 13.17
CA LEU A 130 10.06 -8.56 14.23
C LEU A 130 9.96 -10.07 14.44
N GLY A 131 10.60 -10.91 13.59
CA GLY A 131 10.43 -12.35 13.61
C GLY A 131 9.01 -12.83 13.21
N ALA A 132 8.25 -11.98 12.53
CA ALA A 132 6.91 -12.30 12.06
C ALA A 132 6.96 -13.07 10.72
N PRO A 133 6.01 -13.97 10.44
CA PRO A 133 5.98 -14.75 9.21
C PRO A 133 5.47 -13.88 8.05
N PHE A 134 6.37 -13.29 7.26
CA PHE A 134 6.03 -12.40 6.16
C PHE A 134 5.95 -13.08 4.78
N ASP A 135 6.49 -14.30 4.64
CA ASP A 135 6.53 -15.05 3.36
C ASP A 135 5.75 -16.36 3.49
N LEU A 136 4.43 -16.25 3.58
CA LEU A 136 3.54 -17.40 3.73
C LEU A 136 3.02 -17.87 2.36
N PRO A 137 3.01 -19.21 2.09
CA PRO A 137 2.32 -19.76 0.94
C PRO A 137 0.79 -19.63 1.07
N PRO A 138 0.02 -19.72 -0.03
CA PRO A 138 -1.42 -19.42 -0.04
C PRO A 138 -2.26 -20.11 1.04
N ALA A 139 -2.04 -21.42 1.28
CA ALA A 139 -2.79 -22.17 2.29
C ALA A 139 -2.54 -21.66 3.71
N HIS A 140 -1.27 -21.31 4.02
CA HIS A 140 -0.89 -20.76 5.32
C HIS A 140 -1.34 -19.31 5.47
N LEU A 141 -1.29 -18.52 4.38
CA LEU A 141 -1.79 -17.16 4.36
C LEU A 141 -3.29 -17.12 4.68
N ARG A 142 -4.07 -18.01 4.06
CA ARG A 142 -5.50 -18.16 4.33
C ARG A 142 -5.74 -18.52 5.79
N GLU A 143 -5.05 -19.52 6.34
CA GLU A 143 -5.19 -19.91 7.75
C GLU A 143 -4.82 -18.73 8.68
N CYS A 144 -3.80 -17.96 8.34
CA CYS A 144 -3.38 -16.79 9.09
C CYS A 144 -4.50 -15.75 9.19
N VAL A 145 -5.09 -15.38 8.06
CA VAL A 145 -6.17 -14.39 8.06
C VAL A 145 -7.44 -14.88 8.71
N GLU A 146 -7.80 -16.15 8.55
CA GLU A 146 -8.97 -16.76 9.20
C GLU A 146 -8.83 -16.77 10.74
N ARG A 147 -7.63 -17.02 11.27
CA ARG A 147 -7.38 -17.13 12.72
C ARG A 147 -7.09 -15.78 13.39
N LEU A 148 -6.35 -14.91 12.73
CA LEU A 148 -5.85 -13.68 13.34
C LEU A 148 -6.58 -12.42 12.87
N GLY A 149 -7.33 -12.49 11.77
CA GLY A 149 -7.94 -11.31 11.13
C GLY A 149 -6.92 -10.43 10.42
N LEU A 150 -5.71 -10.93 10.17
CA LEU A 150 -4.68 -10.22 9.41
C LEU A 150 -3.74 -11.18 8.69
N CYS A 151 -3.16 -10.71 7.58
CA CYS A 151 -2.03 -11.37 6.93
C CYS A 151 -1.19 -10.36 6.15
N PHE A 152 0.03 -10.78 5.78
CA PHE A 152 0.92 -10.02 4.92
C PHE A 152 1.14 -10.76 3.60
N ILE A 153 0.81 -10.09 2.49
CA ILE A 153 0.95 -10.62 1.13
C ILE A 153 2.25 -10.10 0.57
N PHE A 154 3.27 -10.97 0.53
CA PHE A 154 4.60 -10.60 0.05
C PHE A 154 4.61 -10.53 -1.48
N ALA A 155 4.72 -9.34 -2.04
CA ALA A 155 4.59 -9.10 -3.48
C ALA A 155 5.49 -9.99 -4.35
N ARG A 156 6.72 -10.31 -3.90
CA ARG A 156 7.64 -11.17 -4.65
C ARG A 156 7.19 -12.62 -4.77
N HIS A 157 6.43 -13.09 -3.78
CA HIS A 157 5.87 -14.44 -3.78
C HIS A 157 4.61 -14.51 -4.67
N TYR A 158 3.74 -13.50 -4.55
CA TYR A 158 2.45 -13.51 -5.21
C TYR A 158 2.47 -12.94 -6.64
N HIS A 159 3.52 -12.20 -7.02
CA HIS A 159 3.69 -11.65 -8.36
C HIS A 159 5.02 -12.07 -8.98
N PRO A 160 5.13 -13.29 -9.54
CA PRO A 160 6.36 -13.76 -10.21
C PRO A 160 6.84 -12.80 -11.32
N ALA A 161 5.90 -12.12 -11.98
CA ALA A 161 6.17 -11.10 -13.00
C ALA A 161 7.11 -9.98 -12.51
N TYR A 162 7.03 -9.58 -11.23
CA TYR A 162 7.89 -8.53 -10.69
C TYR A 162 9.38 -8.89 -10.65
N ARG A 163 9.73 -10.18 -10.59
CA ARG A 163 11.13 -10.61 -10.63
C ARG A 163 11.78 -10.30 -11.99
N VAL A 164 11.04 -10.52 -13.07
CA VAL A 164 11.54 -10.31 -14.45
C VAL A 164 11.87 -8.84 -14.69
N ILE A 165 11.02 -7.94 -14.18
CA ILE A 165 11.17 -6.49 -14.43
C ILE A 165 12.00 -5.75 -13.35
N ALA A 166 12.43 -6.45 -12.28
CA ALA A 166 13.10 -5.81 -11.14
C ALA A 166 14.38 -5.07 -11.53
N GLU A 167 15.21 -5.68 -12.40
CA GLU A 167 16.46 -5.07 -12.86
C GLU A 167 16.22 -3.84 -13.74
N MET A 168 15.27 -3.93 -14.66
CA MET A 168 14.88 -2.80 -15.51
C MET A 168 14.37 -1.61 -14.68
N ARG A 169 13.56 -1.89 -13.66
CA ARG A 169 13.09 -0.85 -12.72
C ARG A 169 14.25 -0.17 -12.00
N ARG A 170 15.22 -0.94 -11.49
CA ARG A 170 16.42 -0.40 -10.84
C ARG A 170 17.24 0.48 -11.78
N ARG A 171 17.40 0.04 -13.03
CA ARG A 171 18.14 0.79 -14.05
C ARG A 171 17.46 2.12 -14.35
N LEU A 172 16.15 2.13 -14.64
CA LEU A 172 15.40 3.35 -14.94
C LEU A 172 15.30 4.29 -13.72
N ALA A 173 15.21 3.74 -12.51
CA ALA A 173 15.23 4.55 -11.28
C ALA A 173 16.53 5.34 -11.10
N ARG A 174 17.70 4.80 -11.53
CA ARG A 174 18.99 5.55 -11.53
C ARG A 174 18.98 6.73 -12.50
N GLU A 175 18.13 6.68 -13.52
CA GLU A 175 17.93 7.74 -14.51
C GLU A 175 16.76 8.69 -14.12
N ASN A 176 16.26 8.58 -12.88
CA ASN A 176 15.07 9.28 -12.37
C ASN A 176 13.79 9.04 -13.21
N ILE A 177 13.71 7.91 -13.91
CA ILE A 177 12.53 7.50 -14.66
C ILE A 177 11.66 6.61 -13.77
N ARG A 178 10.50 7.13 -13.37
CA ARG A 178 9.45 6.38 -12.66
C ARG A 178 8.58 5.67 -13.68
N THR A 179 8.65 4.36 -13.74
CA THR A 179 7.81 3.56 -14.64
C THR A 179 6.41 3.36 -14.05
N VAL A 180 5.47 2.90 -14.88
CA VAL A 180 4.15 2.45 -14.45
C VAL A 180 4.22 1.51 -13.24
N PHE A 181 5.24 0.68 -13.11
CA PHE A 181 5.46 -0.22 -11.96
C PHE A 181 5.71 0.49 -10.64
N SER A 182 6.02 1.78 -10.64
CA SER A 182 6.09 2.59 -9.42
C SER A 182 4.69 2.97 -8.91
N LEU A 183 3.69 2.93 -9.79
CA LEU A 183 2.28 3.21 -9.48
C LEU A 183 1.52 1.95 -9.08
N LEU A 184 1.86 0.81 -9.68
CA LEU A 184 1.04 -0.40 -9.60
C LEU A 184 1.06 -1.09 -8.22
N GLY A 185 2.13 -0.89 -7.41
CA GLY A 185 2.32 -1.61 -6.15
C GLY A 185 1.06 -1.69 -5.27
N PRO A 186 0.43 -0.57 -4.90
CA PRO A 186 -0.78 -0.55 -4.08
C PRO A 186 -2.02 -1.13 -4.75
N LEU A 187 -2.04 -1.19 -6.08
CA LEU A 187 -3.19 -1.63 -6.87
C LEU A 187 -3.20 -3.14 -7.14
N LEU A 188 -2.08 -3.82 -6.88
CA LEU A 188 -1.85 -5.22 -7.27
C LEU A 188 -2.07 -6.23 -6.14
N ASN A 189 -2.83 -5.87 -5.09
CA ASN A 189 -3.19 -6.86 -4.08
C ASN A 189 -4.05 -7.98 -4.71
N PRO A 190 -3.58 -9.25 -4.75
CA PRO A 190 -4.27 -10.33 -5.44
C PRO A 190 -5.58 -10.75 -4.75
N THR A 191 -5.80 -10.36 -3.47
CA THR A 191 -7.10 -10.58 -2.80
C THR A 191 -8.20 -9.66 -3.32
N ARG A 192 -7.85 -8.63 -4.11
CA ARG A 192 -8.79 -7.64 -4.66
C ARG A 192 -9.68 -7.04 -3.55
N PRO A 193 -9.11 -6.50 -2.47
CA PRO A 193 -9.90 -6.05 -1.32
C PRO A 193 -10.92 -5.00 -1.73
N ALA A 194 -12.14 -5.11 -1.18
CA ALA A 194 -13.22 -4.16 -1.48
C ALA A 194 -12.91 -2.74 -0.93
N ARG A 195 -12.05 -2.65 0.09
CA ARG A 195 -11.69 -1.40 0.76
C ARG A 195 -10.18 -1.22 0.80
N GLN A 196 -9.71 0.02 0.53
CA GLN A 196 -8.28 0.34 0.52
C GLN A 196 -8.00 1.75 1.04
N LEU A 197 -7.00 1.87 1.92
CA LEU A 197 -6.35 3.15 2.25
C LEU A 197 -4.99 3.17 1.58
N ILE A 198 -4.81 4.09 0.62
CA ILE A 198 -3.60 4.18 -0.20
C ILE A 198 -2.97 5.56 -0.04
N GLY A 199 -1.71 5.59 0.40
CA GLY A 199 -0.87 6.77 0.32
C GLY A 199 -0.19 6.89 -1.05
N VAL A 200 -0.07 8.12 -1.56
CA VAL A 200 0.60 8.39 -2.85
C VAL A 200 1.63 9.50 -2.72
N PHE A 201 2.77 9.34 -3.41
CA PHE A 201 3.90 10.29 -3.35
C PHE A 201 3.63 11.64 -4.03
N SER A 202 2.53 11.79 -4.73
CA SER A 202 2.19 13.04 -5.44
C SER A 202 0.70 13.35 -5.30
N PRO A 203 0.33 14.62 -5.07
CA PRO A 203 -1.07 15.02 -4.91
C PRO A 203 -1.92 14.76 -6.16
N ARG A 204 -1.31 14.80 -7.35
CA ARG A 204 -2.01 14.51 -8.62
C ARG A 204 -2.49 13.06 -8.71
N LEU A 205 -1.84 12.15 -7.99
CA LEU A 205 -2.20 10.72 -8.01
C LEU A 205 -3.42 10.42 -7.15
N THR A 206 -3.86 11.30 -6.27
CA THR A 206 -5.02 11.03 -5.41
C THR A 206 -6.28 10.76 -6.23
N SER A 207 -6.64 11.66 -7.13
CA SER A 207 -7.81 11.50 -8.00
C SER A 207 -7.63 10.39 -9.04
N VAL A 208 -6.42 10.26 -9.60
CA VAL A 208 -6.10 9.20 -10.58
C VAL A 208 -6.31 7.82 -9.96
N PHE A 209 -5.73 7.56 -8.78
CA PHE A 209 -5.85 6.27 -8.10
C PHE A 209 -7.30 6.00 -7.65
N ALA A 210 -8.01 7.01 -7.17
CA ALA A 210 -9.41 6.86 -6.79
C ALA A 210 -10.29 6.46 -8.00
N ASP A 211 -10.03 7.03 -9.20
CA ASP A 211 -10.74 6.63 -10.42
C ASP A 211 -10.32 5.23 -10.90
N VAL A 212 -9.05 4.87 -10.80
CA VAL A 212 -8.57 3.50 -11.06
C VAL A 212 -9.29 2.50 -10.15
N LEU A 213 -9.34 2.75 -8.83
CA LEU A 213 -10.00 1.88 -7.85
C LEU A 213 -11.51 1.74 -8.13
N ARG A 214 -12.16 2.84 -8.52
CA ARG A 214 -13.56 2.84 -8.95
C ARG A 214 -13.76 1.91 -10.16
N ARG A 215 -12.92 2.00 -11.19
CA ARG A 215 -12.98 1.15 -12.40
C ARG A 215 -12.63 -0.30 -12.11
N LEU A 216 -11.78 -0.56 -11.11
CA LEU A 216 -11.48 -1.89 -10.61
C LEU A 216 -12.58 -2.47 -9.69
N GLY A 217 -13.70 -1.73 -9.48
CA GLY A 217 -14.86 -2.20 -8.73
C GLY A 217 -14.66 -2.22 -7.20
N ARG A 218 -13.77 -1.37 -6.65
CA ARG A 218 -13.65 -1.22 -5.20
C ARG A 218 -14.89 -0.50 -4.65
N GLU A 219 -15.31 -0.90 -3.44
CA GLU A 219 -16.50 -0.32 -2.79
C GLU A 219 -16.19 1.03 -2.13
N ARG A 220 -15.07 1.09 -1.41
CA ARG A 220 -14.62 2.28 -0.70
C ARG A 220 -13.10 2.37 -0.68
N ALA A 221 -12.59 3.55 -0.94
CA ALA A 221 -11.16 3.80 -0.81
C ALA A 221 -10.90 5.26 -0.42
N TRP A 222 -9.83 5.46 0.33
CA TRP A 222 -9.19 6.75 0.50
C TRP A 222 -7.82 6.70 -0.17
N VAL A 223 -7.58 7.67 -1.05
CA VAL A 223 -6.26 7.92 -1.64
C VAL A 223 -5.77 9.24 -1.09
N VAL A 224 -4.65 9.20 -0.36
CA VAL A 224 -4.18 10.31 0.44
C VAL A 224 -2.78 10.75 0.04
N HIS A 225 -2.51 12.06 0.18
CA HIS A 225 -1.19 12.67 0.06
C HIS A 225 -1.05 13.71 1.16
N GLY A 226 -0.27 13.41 2.18
CA GLY A 226 -0.01 14.31 3.29
C GLY A 226 1.08 15.32 2.96
N LEU A 227 1.10 16.43 3.68
CA LEU A 227 2.15 17.43 3.62
C LEU A 227 2.87 17.51 4.97
N THR A 228 4.17 17.70 4.96
CA THR A 228 4.95 18.04 6.16
C THR A 228 4.73 19.50 6.55
N GLU A 229 5.29 19.92 7.66
CA GLU A 229 5.30 21.32 8.10
C GLU A 229 6.05 22.24 7.11
N THR A 230 6.96 21.68 6.30
CA THR A 230 7.71 22.39 5.25
C THR A 230 7.05 22.33 3.89
N GLY A 231 5.97 21.54 3.74
CA GLY A 231 5.23 21.37 2.50
C GLY A 231 5.74 20.23 1.62
N ASP A 232 6.69 19.42 2.10
CA ASP A 232 7.12 18.20 1.41
C ASP A 232 6.00 17.15 1.48
N GLY A 233 5.91 16.31 0.44
CA GLY A 233 4.82 15.33 0.35
C GLY A 233 5.15 13.99 0.97
N MET A 234 4.21 13.37 1.68
CA MET A 234 4.29 12.02 2.23
C MET A 234 3.12 11.14 1.75
N ASP A 235 3.34 9.85 1.66
CA ASP A 235 2.33 8.87 1.25
C ASP A 235 1.54 8.28 2.45
N ASP A 236 1.18 9.15 3.40
CA ASP A 236 0.38 8.86 4.59
C ASP A 236 -0.55 10.05 4.93
N ILE A 237 -1.52 9.86 5.83
CA ILE A 237 -2.28 10.96 6.44
C ILE A 237 -1.34 11.70 7.39
N SER A 238 -1.12 12.99 7.14
CA SER A 238 -0.11 13.77 7.85
C SER A 238 -0.60 14.31 9.19
N THR A 239 0.34 14.43 10.13
CA THR A 239 0.22 15.24 11.35
C THR A 239 1.04 16.53 11.27
N GLY A 240 1.90 16.70 10.25
CA GLY A 240 2.71 17.91 10.06
C GLY A 240 1.99 19.02 9.31
N GLY A 241 1.11 18.65 8.39
CA GLY A 241 0.37 19.58 7.53
C GLY A 241 -0.97 19.01 7.08
N ALA A 242 -1.58 19.64 6.09
CA ALA A 242 -2.82 19.15 5.48
C ALA A 242 -2.58 17.87 4.69
N THR A 243 -3.61 17.06 4.56
CA THR A 243 -3.64 15.86 3.70
C THR A 243 -4.66 16.04 2.60
N ILE A 244 -4.23 15.96 1.36
CA ILE A 244 -5.12 15.91 0.19
C ILE A 244 -5.72 14.52 0.11
N LEU A 245 -7.03 14.46 -0.04
CA LEU A 245 -7.82 13.22 -0.06
C LEU A 245 -8.63 13.12 -1.34
N ALA A 246 -8.66 11.95 -1.95
CA ALA A 246 -9.73 11.54 -2.85
C ALA A 246 -10.43 10.31 -2.25
N GLU A 247 -11.71 10.46 -1.91
CA GLU A 247 -12.55 9.36 -1.40
C GLU A 247 -13.36 8.74 -2.52
N LEU A 248 -13.24 7.45 -2.69
CA LEU A 248 -14.17 6.62 -3.43
C LEU A 248 -15.21 6.07 -2.45
N LEU A 249 -16.47 6.37 -2.68
CA LEU A 249 -17.59 5.82 -1.93
C LEU A 249 -18.80 5.61 -2.86
N GLN A 250 -19.34 4.39 -2.86
CA GLN A 250 -20.52 4.04 -3.66
C GLN A 250 -20.40 4.45 -5.15
N GLY A 251 -19.25 4.21 -5.75
CA GLY A 251 -18.96 4.49 -7.16
C GLY A 251 -18.73 5.97 -7.49
N LYS A 252 -18.74 6.87 -6.50
CA LYS A 252 -18.43 8.30 -6.66
C LYS A 252 -17.06 8.61 -6.09
N VAL A 253 -16.33 9.50 -6.76
CA VAL A 253 -15.05 10.03 -6.27
C VAL A 253 -15.25 11.48 -5.87
N VAL A 254 -14.87 11.83 -4.64
CA VAL A 254 -14.98 13.18 -4.08
C VAL A 254 -13.61 13.57 -3.52
N SER A 255 -13.14 14.76 -3.86
CA SER A 255 -11.91 15.33 -3.30
C SER A 255 -12.19 16.06 -2.00
N GLY A 256 -11.23 15.98 -1.06
CA GLY A 256 -11.31 16.64 0.24
C GLY A 256 -9.93 16.94 0.80
N VAL A 257 -9.93 17.47 2.01
CA VAL A 257 -8.72 17.74 2.79
C VAL A 257 -8.97 17.27 4.22
N ILE A 258 -7.96 16.63 4.80
CA ILE A 258 -7.89 16.30 6.23
C ILE A 258 -6.80 17.20 6.84
N ASP A 259 -7.11 17.83 7.97
CA ASP A 259 -6.11 18.58 8.73
C ASP A 259 -6.14 18.09 10.18
N SER A 260 -4.98 17.66 10.68
CA SER A 260 -4.83 17.12 12.03
C SER A 260 -5.23 18.12 13.11
N ARG A 261 -5.12 19.43 12.83
CA ARG A 261 -5.55 20.50 13.74
C ARG A 261 -7.05 20.46 14.05
N TRP A 262 -7.86 20.00 13.09
CA TRP A 262 -9.32 19.82 13.27
C TRP A 262 -9.67 18.59 14.13
N LEU A 263 -8.67 17.73 14.36
CA LEU A 263 -8.80 16.46 15.07
C LEU A 263 -8.20 16.51 16.49
N ASN A 264 -7.81 17.70 16.95
CA ASN A 264 -7.09 17.90 18.22
C ASN A 264 -5.81 17.03 18.34
N ILE A 265 -5.12 16.85 17.21
CA ILE A 265 -3.82 16.17 17.14
C ILE A 265 -2.74 17.26 16.99
N PRO A 266 -1.71 17.29 17.87
CA PRO A 266 -0.62 18.23 17.74
C PRO A 266 0.09 18.09 16.39
N GLN A 267 0.56 19.22 15.84
CA GLN A 267 1.43 19.18 14.69
C GLN A 267 2.77 18.54 15.04
N SER A 268 3.29 17.72 14.14
CA SER A 268 4.56 17.04 14.29
C SER A 268 5.57 17.59 13.30
N ALA A 269 6.82 17.78 13.75
CA ALA A 269 7.93 18.00 12.85
C ALA A 269 8.30 16.69 12.13
N LEU A 270 8.81 16.80 10.91
CA LEU A 270 9.21 15.63 10.12
C LEU A 270 10.27 14.79 10.83
N ASP A 271 11.24 15.43 11.49
CA ASP A 271 12.31 14.72 12.19
C ASP A 271 11.80 13.83 13.34
N ASP A 272 10.69 14.18 13.98
CA ASP A 272 10.04 13.35 15.00
C ASP A 272 9.36 12.11 14.40
N LEU A 273 9.09 12.13 13.10
CA LEU A 273 8.40 11.06 12.38
C LEU A 273 9.34 10.09 11.65
N ARG A 274 10.62 10.46 11.50
CA ARG A 274 11.60 9.65 10.78
C ARG A 274 11.72 8.24 11.36
N GLY A 275 11.85 7.29 10.43
CA GLY A 275 12.23 5.92 10.71
C GLY A 275 13.75 5.74 10.68
N GLY A 276 14.13 4.48 10.75
CA GLY A 276 15.51 4.06 10.69
C GLY A 276 15.70 2.81 9.82
N ASP A 277 16.61 1.94 10.22
CA ASP A 277 16.75 0.62 9.63
C ASP A 277 15.62 -0.33 10.08
N ALA A 278 15.67 -1.58 9.65
CA ALA A 278 14.63 -2.56 9.95
C ALA A 278 14.50 -2.84 11.46
N ALA A 279 15.62 -2.88 12.20
CA ALA A 279 15.62 -3.13 13.63
C ALA A 279 15.06 -1.93 14.42
N GLU A 280 15.45 -0.71 14.04
CA GLU A 280 14.93 0.52 14.64
C GLU A 280 13.42 0.65 14.40
N ASN A 281 12.95 0.39 13.17
CA ASN A 281 11.53 0.46 12.83
C ASN A 281 10.71 -0.63 13.52
N ALA A 282 11.27 -1.83 13.68
CA ALA A 282 10.65 -2.90 14.47
C ALA A 282 10.47 -2.49 15.93
N ALA A 283 11.49 -1.88 16.52
CA ALA A 283 11.42 -1.35 17.89
C ALA A 283 10.39 -0.21 18.02
N TYR A 284 10.33 0.73 17.07
CA TYR A 284 9.28 1.76 17.07
C TYR A 284 7.89 1.15 17.02
N LEU A 285 7.66 0.19 16.11
CA LEU A 285 6.38 -0.49 15.94
C LEU A 285 5.93 -1.16 17.25
N GLU A 286 6.79 -1.97 17.88
CA GLU A 286 6.46 -2.63 19.14
C GLU A 286 6.14 -1.62 20.26
N ARG A 287 6.95 -0.56 20.41
CA ARG A 287 6.80 0.45 21.45
C ARG A 287 5.59 1.36 21.22
N ILE A 288 5.17 1.58 19.97
CA ILE A 288 3.90 2.25 19.65
C ILE A 288 2.73 1.36 20.06
N LEU A 289 2.73 0.09 19.64
CA LEU A 289 1.64 -0.85 19.94
C LEU A 289 1.52 -1.20 21.41
N SER A 290 2.63 -1.16 22.18
CA SER A 290 2.61 -1.34 23.64
C SER A 290 2.14 -0.08 24.37
N GLY A 291 1.97 1.05 23.69
CA GLY A 291 1.63 2.33 24.28
C GLY A 291 2.79 3.00 25.04
N GLU A 292 4.02 2.49 24.93
CA GLU A 292 5.23 3.09 25.54
C GLU A 292 5.59 4.42 24.86
N ILE A 293 5.60 4.44 23.50
CA ILE A 293 5.81 5.69 22.75
C ILE A 293 4.54 6.53 22.80
N LYS A 294 4.71 7.80 23.21
CA LYS A 294 3.72 8.87 23.14
C LYS A 294 4.21 9.95 22.16
N GLY A 295 3.34 10.88 21.77
CA GLY A 295 3.69 11.99 20.85
C GLY A 295 3.70 11.59 19.38
N ALA A 296 4.54 12.26 18.59
CA ALA A 296 4.43 12.35 17.12
C ALA A 296 4.22 11.02 16.38
N LYS A 297 5.06 9.99 16.64
CA LYS A 297 4.91 8.68 15.97
C LYS A 297 3.60 7.97 16.33
N ARG A 298 3.20 8.07 17.60
CA ARG A 298 1.90 7.54 18.02
C ARG A 298 0.75 8.31 17.37
N ASP A 299 0.83 9.63 17.36
CA ASP A 299 -0.21 10.50 16.79
C ASP A 299 -0.38 10.24 15.29
N LEU A 300 0.72 10.09 14.54
CA LEU A 300 0.69 9.69 13.13
C LEU A 300 0.04 8.30 12.96
N THR A 301 0.34 7.35 13.86
CA THR A 301 -0.30 6.03 13.85
C THR A 301 -1.80 6.14 14.09
N LEU A 302 -2.23 6.97 15.05
CA LEU A 302 -3.66 7.16 15.37
C LEU A 302 -4.44 7.74 14.19
N VAL A 303 -3.95 8.77 13.52
CA VAL A 303 -4.67 9.40 12.39
C VAL A 303 -4.73 8.46 11.18
N ASN A 304 -3.68 7.70 10.89
CA ASN A 304 -3.68 6.75 9.79
C ASN A 304 -4.55 5.52 10.08
N ALA A 305 -4.55 5.00 11.31
CA ALA A 305 -5.48 3.96 11.73
C ALA A 305 -6.93 4.44 11.70
N ALA A 306 -7.20 5.70 12.09
CA ALA A 306 -8.52 6.31 12.01
C ALA A 306 -9.04 6.34 10.57
N GLY A 307 -8.22 6.79 9.61
CA GLY A 307 -8.55 6.72 8.19
C GLY A 307 -8.87 5.29 7.73
N GLY A 308 -8.06 4.32 8.17
CA GLY A 308 -8.30 2.90 7.92
C GLY A 308 -9.64 2.41 8.50
N PHE A 309 -10.00 2.79 9.72
CA PHE A 309 -11.29 2.44 10.32
C PHE A 309 -12.47 3.08 9.60
N VAL A 310 -12.35 4.33 9.17
CA VAL A 310 -13.38 5.01 8.36
C VAL A 310 -13.57 4.27 7.04
N VAL A 311 -12.49 3.95 6.33
CA VAL A 311 -12.54 3.20 5.05
C VAL A 311 -13.12 1.80 5.27
N ALA A 312 -12.77 1.12 6.36
CA ALA A 312 -13.32 -0.18 6.72
C ALA A 312 -14.82 -0.12 7.07
N GLY A 313 -15.37 1.08 7.37
CA GLY A 313 -16.74 1.25 7.82
C GLY A 313 -16.95 0.90 9.31
N LEU A 314 -15.87 0.87 10.08
CA LEU A 314 -15.87 0.60 11.54
C LEU A 314 -15.90 1.88 12.37
N ALA A 315 -15.60 3.03 11.76
CA ALA A 315 -15.74 4.35 12.35
C ALA A 315 -16.58 5.24 11.43
N ARG A 316 -17.34 6.17 12.03
CA ARG A 316 -18.20 7.11 11.31
C ARG A 316 -17.40 8.23 10.66
N ASP A 317 -16.38 8.71 11.37
CA ASP A 317 -15.53 9.82 10.98
C ASP A 317 -14.13 9.68 11.62
N MET A 318 -13.24 10.63 11.35
CA MET A 318 -11.87 10.62 11.86
C MET A 318 -11.78 10.67 13.38
N ASN A 319 -12.66 11.43 14.06
CA ASN A 319 -12.63 11.53 15.54
C ASN A 319 -13.03 10.19 16.20
N ASP A 320 -14.07 9.56 15.67
CA ASP A 320 -14.50 8.21 16.10
C ASP A 320 -13.39 7.20 15.86
N GLY A 321 -12.76 7.25 14.68
CA GLY A 321 -11.63 6.38 14.31
C GLY A 321 -10.39 6.58 15.20
N ILE A 322 -10.05 7.82 15.57
CA ILE A 322 -8.96 8.12 16.51
C ILE A 322 -9.25 7.53 17.89
N GLY A 323 -10.50 7.67 18.35
CA GLY A 323 -10.96 7.06 19.61
C GLY A 323 -10.78 5.55 19.60
N LEU A 324 -11.24 4.90 18.52
CA LEU A 324 -11.11 3.47 18.34
C LEU A 324 -9.63 3.02 18.26
N ALA A 325 -8.80 3.73 17.49
CA ALA A 325 -7.37 3.44 17.38
C ALA A 325 -6.64 3.54 18.73
N ARG A 326 -6.95 4.60 19.48
CA ARG A 326 -6.41 4.81 20.84
C ARG A 326 -6.80 3.66 21.77
N GLU A 327 -8.05 3.24 21.75
CA GLU A 327 -8.53 2.12 22.55
C GLU A 327 -7.76 0.82 22.25
N GLN A 328 -7.50 0.51 20.94
CA GLN A 328 -6.78 -0.71 20.59
C GLN A 328 -5.33 -0.72 21.09
N ILE A 329 -4.67 0.44 21.08
CA ILE A 329 -3.31 0.58 21.59
C ILE A 329 -3.29 0.56 23.12
N ASP A 330 -4.12 1.38 23.77
CA ASP A 330 -4.08 1.54 25.23
C ASP A 330 -4.58 0.33 26.00
N SER A 331 -5.43 -0.50 25.40
CA SER A 331 -5.86 -1.78 25.96
C SER A 331 -4.86 -2.93 25.73
N GLY A 332 -3.81 -2.71 24.91
CA GLY A 332 -2.84 -3.75 24.55
C GLY A 332 -3.29 -4.70 23.43
N ARG A 333 -4.53 -4.61 22.94
CA ARG A 333 -5.07 -5.52 21.91
C ARG A 333 -4.29 -5.43 20.59
N ALA A 334 -3.78 -4.25 20.22
CA ALA A 334 -2.95 -4.10 19.02
C ALA A 334 -1.60 -4.84 19.19
N LEU A 335 -0.99 -4.79 20.37
CA LEU A 335 0.23 -5.57 20.68
C LEU A 335 -0.05 -7.08 20.69
N GLU A 336 -1.19 -7.51 21.21
CA GLU A 336 -1.61 -8.93 21.17
C GLU A 336 -1.73 -9.45 19.74
N LYS A 337 -2.25 -8.62 18.80
CA LYS A 337 -2.28 -8.97 17.36
C LYS A 337 -0.88 -9.18 16.79
N LEU A 338 0.08 -8.30 17.12
CA LEU A 338 1.46 -8.49 16.73
C LEU A 338 2.05 -9.78 17.30
N ARG A 339 1.87 -10.03 18.62
CA ARG A 339 2.38 -11.24 19.26
C ARG A 339 1.76 -12.51 18.67
N GLY A 340 0.46 -12.50 18.42
CA GLY A 340 -0.24 -13.59 17.72
C GLY A 340 0.34 -13.83 16.32
N PHE A 341 0.67 -12.78 15.58
CA PHE A 341 1.27 -12.89 14.25
C PHE A 341 2.72 -13.42 14.32
N GLN A 342 3.53 -12.95 15.25
CA GLN A 342 4.90 -13.47 15.49
C GLN A 342 4.89 -14.97 15.84
N GLN A 343 3.90 -15.41 16.61
CA GLN A 343 3.75 -16.79 17.07
C GLN A 343 2.99 -17.68 16.10
N PHE A 344 2.45 -17.12 15.02
CA PHE A 344 1.66 -17.89 14.07
C PHE A 344 2.48 -19.07 13.50
N ARG A 345 1.90 -20.24 13.60
CA ARG A 345 2.39 -21.45 12.93
C ARG A 345 1.19 -22.10 12.26
N ALA A 346 1.32 -22.37 10.97
CA ALA A 346 0.28 -23.04 10.21
C ALA A 346 0.11 -24.49 10.67
N THR A 347 -1.13 -24.94 10.68
CA THR A 347 -1.50 -26.34 10.99
C THR A 347 -1.85 -27.12 9.74
N ARG A 348 -2.14 -26.43 8.63
CA ARG A 348 -2.45 -27.03 7.33
C ARG A 348 -1.16 -27.26 6.51
N PRO A 349 -1.12 -28.29 5.64
CA PRO A 349 -0.07 -28.43 4.64
C PRO A 349 0.00 -27.18 3.74
N ALA A 350 1.20 -26.88 3.25
CA ALA A 350 1.45 -25.73 2.37
C ALA A 350 0.82 -25.93 0.98
#